data_bd10088c83f57c1d27c42f2d740e024c
#
_entry.id   bd10088c83f57c1d27c42f2d740e024c
#
_cell.length_a   1.000
_cell.length_b   1.000
_cell.length_c   1.000
_cell.angle_alpha   90.00
_cell.angle_beta   90.00
_cell.angle_gamma   90.00
#
_symmetry.space_group_name_H-M   'P 1'
#
loop_
_entity.id
_entity.type
_entity.pdbx_description
1 polymer ?
#
loop_
_entity_poly.entity_id
_entity_poly.type
_entity_poly.pdbx_seq_one_letter_code
_entity_poly.pdbx_strand_id
1 'polypeptide(L)'
;NPVLPGERGDSKEAAAEKENKKLHMNGLLLNDESVLNAMEPGLHGVFIPVKKGKDGITSTKEATLASLEQLGKIKTYVDGLLLGMAESLYGGAIPALPYKKKDWTSCEYCSFAAVCRRSSQSPFRQMEEFKPDEFYKRTEGGDENGRA
;
A
#
# COMPACT_ATOMS: atom_id res chain seq x y z
N ASN A 1 -7.33 18.45 -19.34
CA ASN A 1 -6.15 17.95 -20.08
C ASN A 1 -6.51 17.80 -21.53
N PRO A 2 -5.73 18.29 -22.50
CA PRO A 2 -6.00 18.08 -23.90
C PRO A 2 -5.95 16.58 -24.22
N VAL A 3 -6.96 16.10 -24.94
CA VAL A 3 -7.03 14.73 -25.47
C VAL A 3 -5.87 14.52 -26.45
N LEU A 4 -5.03 13.53 -26.22
CA LEU A 4 -3.89 13.25 -27.07
C LEU A 4 -4.34 12.75 -28.47
N PRO A 5 -3.63 13.10 -29.54
CA PRO A 5 -3.92 12.60 -30.90
C PRO A 5 -3.75 11.08 -30.92
N GLY A 6 -4.81 10.35 -31.22
CA GLY A 6 -4.89 8.88 -31.22
C GLY A 6 -6.07 8.32 -30.42
N GLU A 7 -6.66 9.11 -29.53
CA GLU A 7 -7.84 8.70 -28.75
C GLU A 7 -9.19 9.01 -29.44
N ARG A 8 -9.16 9.52 -30.69
CA ARG A 8 -10.36 9.97 -31.43
C ARG A 8 -11.23 8.86 -32.05
N GLY A 9 -10.86 7.59 -31.83
CA GLY A 9 -11.56 6.47 -32.44
C GLY A 9 -12.35 5.58 -31.48
N ASP A 10 -12.24 5.82 -30.18
CA ASP A 10 -12.93 5.01 -29.20
C ASP A 10 -14.41 5.42 -29.09
N SER A 11 -15.32 4.45 -28.96
CA SER A 11 -16.71 4.73 -28.61
C SER A 11 -16.77 5.48 -27.28
N LYS A 12 -17.83 6.28 -27.06
CA LYS A 12 -17.98 7.02 -25.79
C LYS A 12 -17.91 6.10 -24.57
N GLU A 13 -18.36 4.86 -24.72
CA GLU A 13 -18.31 3.83 -23.68
C GLU A 13 -16.87 3.36 -23.40
N ALA A 14 -16.06 3.13 -24.44
CA ALA A 14 -14.67 2.74 -24.28
C ALA A 14 -13.81 3.87 -23.68
N ALA A 15 -14.12 5.12 -24.02
CA ALA A 15 -13.47 6.28 -23.39
C ALA A 15 -13.84 6.40 -21.90
N ALA A 16 -15.11 6.21 -21.54
CA ALA A 16 -15.57 6.21 -20.17
C ALA A 16 -14.94 5.06 -19.35
N GLU A 17 -14.81 3.87 -19.95
CA GLU A 17 -14.16 2.73 -19.30
C GLU A 17 -12.66 2.98 -19.03
N LYS A 18 -11.96 3.61 -19.97
CA LYS A 18 -10.56 4.01 -19.78
C LYS A 18 -10.42 5.06 -18.66
N GLU A 19 -11.34 6.00 -18.60
CA GLU A 19 -11.36 7.03 -17.58
C GLU A 19 -11.68 6.45 -16.20
N ASN A 20 -12.65 5.56 -16.11
CA ASN A 20 -12.97 4.83 -14.87
C ASN A 20 -11.80 3.99 -14.38
N LYS A 21 -11.05 3.33 -15.26
CA LYS A 21 -9.82 2.59 -14.89
C LYS A 21 -8.74 3.48 -14.27
N LYS A 22 -8.63 4.75 -14.70
CA LYS A 22 -7.71 5.72 -14.09
C LYS A 22 -8.14 6.13 -12.68
N LEU A 23 -9.45 6.10 -12.40
CA LEU A 23 -10.02 6.43 -11.10
C LEU A 23 -10.12 5.24 -10.15
N HIS A 24 -9.75 4.03 -10.62
CA HIS A 24 -9.81 2.82 -9.81
C HIS A 24 -8.84 2.90 -8.64
N MET A 25 -9.38 2.89 -7.43
CA MET A 25 -8.63 2.93 -6.19
C MET A 25 -8.10 1.54 -5.84
N ASN A 26 -6.90 1.50 -5.27
CA ASN A 26 -6.32 0.30 -4.68
C ASN A 26 -6.00 0.62 -3.22
N GLY A 27 -6.21 -0.34 -2.34
CA GLY A 27 -5.90 -0.16 -0.93
C GLY A 27 -6.68 -1.12 -0.05
N LEU A 28 -6.52 -0.92 1.24
CA LEU A 28 -7.20 -1.68 2.27
C LEU A 28 -8.52 -1.00 2.60
N LEU A 29 -9.61 -1.74 2.54
CA LEU A 29 -10.96 -1.27 2.78
C LEU A 29 -11.57 -2.00 3.98
N LEU A 30 -12.41 -1.30 4.73
CA LEU A 30 -13.18 -1.94 5.79
C LEU A 30 -14.20 -2.91 5.18
N ASN A 31 -14.21 -4.14 5.68
CA ASN A 31 -15.18 -5.16 5.28
C ASN A 31 -16.54 -4.91 5.97
N ASP A 32 -17.19 -3.84 5.57
CA ASP A 32 -18.52 -3.45 6.00
C ASP A 32 -19.36 -3.05 4.79
N GLU A 33 -20.49 -3.71 4.59
CA GLU A 33 -21.32 -3.52 3.40
C GLU A 33 -21.85 -2.10 3.27
N SER A 34 -22.18 -1.45 4.39
CA SER A 34 -22.71 -0.08 4.38
C SER A 34 -21.65 0.92 3.93
N VAL A 35 -20.44 0.75 4.42
CA VAL A 35 -19.28 1.57 4.04
C VAL A 35 -18.92 1.36 2.57
N LEU A 36 -18.83 0.11 2.14
CA LEU A 36 -18.48 -0.22 0.75
C LEU A 36 -19.56 0.29 -0.24
N ASN A 37 -20.86 0.15 0.08
CA ASN A 37 -21.93 0.70 -0.74
C ASN A 37 -21.95 2.23 -0.78
N ALA A 38 -21.51 2.89 0.29
CA ALA A 38 -21.35 4.34 0.29
C ALA A 38 -20.19 4.80 -0.62
N MET A 39 -19.15 3.97 -0.77
CA MET A 39 -18.02 4.24 -1.67
C MET A 39 -18.37 3.96 -3.13
N GLU A 40 -19.05 2.84 -3.41
CA GLU A 40 -19.49 2.45 -4.76
C GLU A 40 -20.88 1.79 -4.69
N PRO A 41 -21.95 2.53 -5.02
CA PRO A 41 -23.31 1.99 -5.02
C PRO A 41 -23.44 0.76 -5.92
N GLY A 42 -23.94 -0.33 -5.36
CA GLY A 42 -24.13 -1.59 -6.06
C GLY A 42 -22.89 -2.48 -6.18
N LEU A 43 -21.73 -2.01 -5.75
CA LEU A 43 -20.46 -2.79 -5.70
C LEU A 43 -20.16 -3.52 -7.00
N HIS A 44 -20.03 -2.78 -8.09
CA HIS A 44 -19.74 -3.32 -9.43
C HIS A 44 -18.23 -3.54 -9.66
N GLY A 45 -17.37 -3.00 -8.80
CA GLY A 45 -15.91 -3.08 -8.90
C GLY A 45 -15.32 -2.19 -9.99
N VAL A 46 -15.93 -1.04 -10.20
CA VAL A 46 -15.49 -0.01 -11.17
C VAL A 46 -14.44 0.90 -10.51
N PHE A 47 -14.74 1.42 -9.33
CA PHE A 47 -13.89 2.37 -8.61
C PHE A 47 -13.10 1.72 -7.48
N ILE A 48 -13.67 0.69 -6.84
CA ILE A 48 -13.01 -0.09 -5.79
C ILE A 48 -12.91 -1.55 -6.21
N PRO A 49 -11.86 -2.30 -5.78
CA PRO A 49 -11.65 -3.69 -6.17
C PRO A 49 -12.56 -4.67 -5.41
N VAL A 50 -13.85 -4.32 -5.27
CA VAL A 50 -14.84 -5.09 -4.52
C VAL A 50 -16.10 -5.27 -5.36
N LYS A 51 -16.62 -6.51 -5.38
CA LYS A 51 -17.86 -6.85 -6.09
C LYS A 51 -18.83 -7.57 -5.17
N LYS A 52 -20.12 -7.28 -5.35
CA LYS A 52 -21.19 -8.06 -4.72
C LYS A 52 -21.61 -9.19 -5.65
N GLY A 53 -21.34 -10.43 -5.23
CA GLY A 53 -21.75 -11.66 -5.91
C GLY A 53 -22.95 -12.29 -5.24
N LYS A 54 -23.33 -13.48 -5.72
CA LYS A 54 -24.45 -14.29 -5.14
C LYS A 54 -24.13 -14.76 -3.73
N ASP A 55 -22.86 -15.02 -3.45
CA ASP A 55 -22.36 -15.55 -2.16
C ASP A 55 -21.86 -14.44 -1.22
N GLY A 56 -22.10 -13.17 -1.53
CA GLY A 56 -21.70 -12.03 -0.72
C GLY A 56 -20.70 -11.11 -1.39
N ILE A 57 -20.01 -10.32 -0.57
CA ILE A 57 -19.01 -9.34 -1.01
C ILE A 57 -17.67 -10.05 -1.22
N THR A 58 -17.10 -9.90 -2.39
CA THR A 58 -15.80 -10.47 -2.77
C THR A 58 -14.84 -9.40 -3.23
N SER A 59 -13.57 -9.54 -2.86
CA SER A 59 -12.52 -8.69 -3.41
C SER A 59 -11.94 -9.29 -4.68
N THR A 60 -11.66 -8.46 -5.66
CA THR A 60 -10.95 -8.86 -6.89
C THR A 60 -9.44 -8.94 -6.69
N LYS A 61 -8.93 -8.49 -5.56
CA LYS A 61 -7.52 -8.56 -5.17
C LYS A 61 -7.40 -9.10 -3.76
N GLU A 62 -6.39 -9.92 -3.52
CA GLU A 62 -6.06 -10.40 -2.18
C GLU A 62 -5.81 -9.23 -1.23
N ALA A 63 -6.22 -9.40 0.02
CA ALA A 63 -5.98 -8.46 1.12
C ALA A 63 -6.57 -7.04 0.96
N THR A 64 -7.57 -6.85 0.13
CA THR A 64 -8.24 -5.56 0.02
C THR A 64 -9.24 -5.31 1.13
N LEU A 65 -9.85 -6.36 1.68
CA LEU A 65 -10.86 -6.27 2.75
C LEU A 65 -10.24 -6.64 4.10
N ALA A 66 -10.46 -5.80 5.09
CA ALA A 66 -10.04 -6.05 6.47
C ALA A 66 -11.19 -5.78 7.44
N SER A 67 -11.27 -6.58 8.49
CA SER A 67 -12.18 -6.31 9.61
C SER A 67 -11.73 -5.06 10.39
N LEU A 68 -12.63 -4.51 11.19
CA LEU A 68 -12.29 -3.39 12.09
C LEU A 68 -11.18 -3.78 13.08
N GLU A 69 -11.20 -5.03 13.56
CA GLU A 69 -10.15 -5.56 14.43
C GLU A 69 -8.79 -5.60 13.70
N GLN A 70 -8.76 -6.09 12.46
CA GLN A 70 -7.55 -6.13 11.65
C GLN A 70 -7.00 -4.72 11.37
N LEU A 71 -7.86 -3.76 11.09
CA LEU A 71 -7.45 -2.34 10.96
C LEU A 71 -6.89 -1.79 12.26
N GLY A 72 -7.47 -2.16 13.41
CA GLY A 72 -6.96 -1.81 14.73
C GLY A 72 -5.55 -2.38 14.96
N LYS A 73 -5.30 -3.63 14.61
CA LYS A 73 -3.96 -4.26 14.69
C LYS A 73 -2.93 -3.53 13.82
N ILE A 74 -3.31 -3.19 12.58
CA ILE A 74 -2.44 -2.42 11.68
C ILE A 74 -2.10 -1.06 12.30
N LYS A 75 -3.11 -0.36 12.82
CA LYS A 75 -2.90 0.93 13.48
C LYS A 75 -1.91 0.81 14.64
N THR A 76 -2.13 -0.12 15.54
CA THR A 76 -1.24 -0.34 16.69
C THR A 76 0.20 -0.64 16.26
N TYR A 77 0.36 -1.47 15.23
CA TYR A 77 1.68 -1.79 14.67
C TYR A 77 2.37 -0.55 14.08
N VAL A 78 1.65 0.25 13.31
CA VAL A 78 2.17 1.49 12.71
C VAL A 78 2.55 2.50 13.80
N ASP A 79 1.71 2.67 14.82
CA ASP A 79 1.99 3.56 15.96
C ASP A 79 3.27 3.14 16.68
N GLY A 80 3.47 1.83 16.90
CA GLY A 80 4.70 1.28 17.49
C GLY A 80 5.94 1.53 16.63
N LEU A 81 5.84 1.35 15.31
CA LEU A 81 6.94 1.67 14.39
C LEU A 81 7.29 3.16 14.42
N LEU A 82 6.30 4.03 14.39
CA LEU A 82 6.51 5.48 14.43
C LEU A 82 7.19 5.92 15.74
N LEU A 83 6.76 5.33 16.87
CA LEU A 83 7.38 5.59 18.17
C LEU A 83 8.85 5.15 18.18
N GLY A 84 9.15 3.92 17.72
CA GLY A 84 10.53 3.43 17.63
C GLY A 84 11.41 4.26 16.70
N MET A 85 10.86 4.73 15.57
CA MET A 85 11.56 5.65 14.68
C MET A 85 11.84 6.99 15.37
N ALA A 86 10.89 7.54 16.11
CA ALA A 86 11.05 8.78 16.85
C ALA A 86 12.13 8.64 17.94
N GLU A 87 12.08 7.58 18.72
CA GLU A 87 13.09 7.28 19.75
C GLU A 87 14.49 7.16 19.15
N SER A 88 14.63 6.44 18.03
CA SER A 88 15.89 6.30 17.31
C SER A 88 16.42 7.65 16.82
N LEU A 89 15.55 8.48 16.26
CA LEU A 89 15.90 9.81 15.75
C LEU A 89 16.33 10.74 16.88
N TYR A 90 15.57 10.80 18.00
CA TYR A 90 15.91 11.59 19.18
C TYR A 90 17.18 11.08 19.87
N GLY A 91 17.46 9.78 19.79
CA GLY A 91 18.72 9.17 20.24
C GLY A 91 19.92 9.44 19.32
N GLY A 92 19.74 10.19 18.21
CA GLY A 92 20.77 10.52 17.25
C GLY A 92 21.14 9.39 16.29
N ALA A 93 20.34 8.32 16.22
CA ALA A 93 20.56 7.21 15.30
C ALA A 93 20.04 7.57 13.89
N ILE A 94 20.96 7.99 13.00
CA ILE A 94 20.66 8.34 11.61
C ILE A 94 21.52 7.49 10.65
N PRO A 95 21.43 6.15 10.70
CA PRO A 95 22.26 5.30 9.87
C PRO A 95 21.92 5.47 8.37
N ALA A 96 22.92 5.56 7.52
CA ALA A 96 22.76 5.60 6.07
C ALA A 96 22.45 4.20 5.52
N LEU A 97 21.29 3.66 5.88
CA LEU A 97 20.79 2.34 5.51
C LEU A 97 19.51 2.45 4.66
N PRO A 98 19.60 2.81 3.37
CA PRO A 98 18.44 2.91 2.49
C PRO A 98 17.83 1.53 2.23
N TYR A 99 16.55 1.50 1.92
CA TYR A 99 15.85 0.29 1.56
C TYR A 99 16.19 -0.19 0.16
N LYS A 100 16.25 -1.52 0.02
CA LYS A 100 16.36 -2.22 -1.26
C LYS A 100 15.29 -3.31 -1.35
N LYS A 101 14.65 -3.41 -2.53
CA LYS A 101 13.69 -4.45 -2.88
C LYS A 101 14.04 -4.96 -4.28
N LYS A 102 14.58 -6.17 -4.37
CA LYS A 102 15.10 -6.73 -5.63
C LYS A 102 16.10 -5.75 -6.27
N ASP A 103 15.77 -5.25 -7.47
CA ASP A 103 16.61 -4.31 -8.22
C ASP A 103 16.34 -2.84 -7.87
N TRP A 104 15.21 -2.55 -7.22
CA TRP A 104 14.84 -1.19 -6.83
C TRP A 104 15.51 -0.75 -5.52
N THR A 105 15.97 0.48 -5.49
CA THR A 105 16.50 1.11 -4.28
C THR A 105 15.93 2.51 -4.09
N SER A 106 15.78 2.93 -2.84
CA SER A 106 15.38 4.30 -2.51
C SER A 106 16.40 5.35 -2.97
N CYS A 107 17.63 4.93 -3.35
CA CYS A 107 18.67 5.82 -3.86
C CYS A 107 18.43 6.31 -5.29
N GLU A 108 17.62 5.61 -6.08
CA GLU A 108 17.38 5.95 -7.50
C GLU A 108 16.70 7.31 -7.67
N TYR A 109 15.88 7.70 -6.69
CA TYR A 109 15.14 8.97 -6.71
C TYR A 109 15.66 9.96 -5.67
N CYS A 110 16.88 9.73 -5.14
CA CYS A 110 17.44 10.56 -4.10
C CYS A 110 18.05 11.85 -4.66
N SER A 111 17.55 13.00 -4.26
CA SER A 111 18.09 14.30 -4.66
C SER A 111 19.52 14.55 -4.18
N PHE A 112 19.99 13.80 -3.19
CA PHE A 112 21.33 13.92 -2.61
C PHE A 112 22.33 12.91 -3.18
N ALA A 113 21.97 12.14 -4.22
CA ALA A 113 22.83 11.10 -4.80
C ALA A 113 24.21 11.65 -5.22
N ALA A 114 24.27 12.87 -5.78
CA ALA A 114 25.49 13.48 -6.26
C ALA A 114 26.50 13.85 -5.14
N VAL A 115 26.01 14.13 -3.93
CA VAL A 115 26.84 14.50 -2.77
C VAL A 115 26.99 13.37 -1.77
N CYS A 116 26.23 12.32 -1.91
CA CYS A 116 26.26 11.15 -1.06
C CYS A 116 27.50 10.30 -1.39
N ARG A 117 28.36 10.08 -0.39
CA ARG A 117 29.59 9.25 -0.54
C ARG A 117 29.32 7.74 -0.37
N ARG A 118 28.07 7.31 -0.53
CA ARG A 118 27.71 5.92 -0.42
C ARG A 118 28.30 5.12 -1.58
N SER A 119 29.04 4.05 -1.27
CA SER A 119 29.59 3.14 -2.28
C SER A 119 28.59 2.02 -2.62
N SER A 120 28.85 1.30 -3.72
CA SER A 120 28.10 0.10 -4.10
C SER A 120 28.19 -1.03 -3.06
N GLN A 121 29.23 -1.02 -2.22
CA GLN A 121 29.44 -2.00 -1.14
C GLN A 121 28.74 -1.60 0.18
N SER A 122 28.18 -0.41 0.27
CA SER A 122 27.48 0.03 1.48
C SER A 122 26.22 -0.82 1.72
N PRO A 123 25.92 -1.17 2.98
CA PRO A 123 24.80 -2.07 3.29
C PRO A 123 23.46 -1.44 2.96
N PHE A 124 22.50 -2.28 2.57
CA PHE A 124 21.10 -1.92 2.37
C PHE A 124 20.23 -2.64 3.39
N ARG A 125 19.16 -1.99 3.80
CA ARG A 125 18.07 -2.64 4.52
C ARG A 125 17.17 -3.32 3.50
N GLN A 126 17.00 -4.64 3.61
CA GLN A 126 16.12 -5.38 2.72
C GLN A 126 14.66 -5.10 3.10
N MET A 127 13.83 -4.82 2.09
CA MET A 127 12.39 -4.69 2.30
C MET A 127 11.77 -6.09 2.37
N GLU A 128 11.22 -6.43 3.52
CA GLU A 128 10.46 -7.67 3.69
C GLU A 128 9.07 -7.53 3.06
N GLU A 129 8.64 -8.57 2.36
CA GLU A 129 7.28 -8.68 1.86
C GLU A 129 6.53 -9.70 2.72
N PHE A 130 5.44 -9.27 3.31
CA PHE A 130 4.56 -10.14 4.08
C PHE A 130 3.29 -10.42 3.29
N LYS A 131 2.84 -11.68 3.36
CA LYS A 131 1.45 -11.99 3.04
C LYS A 131 0.55 -11.45 4.16
N PRO A 132 -0.69 -11.04 3.85
CA PRO A 132 -1.59 -10.47 4.85
C PRO A 132 -1.78 -11.37 6.07
N ASP A 133 -2.00 -12.66 5.84
CA ASP A 133 -2.19 -13.65 6.92
C ASP A 133 -0.95 -13.78 7.82
N GLU A 134 0.24 -13.65 7.24
CA GLU A 134 1.51 -13.70 7.93
C GLU A 134 1.73 -12.44 8.80
N PHE A 135 1.34 -11.29 8.26
CA PHE A 135 1.35 -10.04 9.00
C PHE A 135 0.43 -10.11 10.22
N TYR A 136 -0.83 -10.54 10.04
CA TYR A 136 -1.76 -10.64 11.16
C TYR A 136 -1.32 -11.63 12.23
N LYS A 137 -0.75 -12.78 11.85
CA LYS A 137 -0.17 -13.72 12.81
C LYS A 137 0.97 -13.12 13.64
N ARG A 138 1.84 -12.34 13.01
CA ARG A 138 2.93 -11.63 13.72
C ARG A 138 2.39 -10.61 14.72
N THR A 139 1.34 -9.87 14.35
CA THR A 139 0.71 -8.90 15.26
C THR A 139 -0.06 -9.56 16.40
N GLU A 140 -0.48 -10.82 16.28
CA GLU A 140 -1.12 -11.61 17.34
C GLU A 140 -0.12 -12.22 18.33
N GLY A 141 1.07 -12.55 17.84
CA GLY A 141 2.10 -13.22 18.65
C GLY A 141 2.88 -12.32 19.60
N GLY A 142 2.60 -11.01 19.63
CA GLY A 142 3.25 -10.07 20.55
C GLY A 142 4.77 -10.10 20.43
N ASP A 143 5.33 -10.05 19.21
CA ASP A 143 6.76 -9.98 19.03
C ASP A 143 7.31 -8.72 19.69
N GLU A 144 7.93 -8.90 20.85
CA GLU A 144 8.67 -7.86 21.60
C GLU A 144 9.88 -7.31 20.81
N ASN A 145 10.07 -7.74 19.56
CA ASN A 145 11.18 -7.37 18.69
C ASN A 145 10.80 -6.36 17.61
N GLY A 146 10.05 -5.33 17.95
CA GLY A 146 9.93 -4.11 17.14
C GLY A 146 11.21 -3.27 17.10
N ARG A 147 12.37 -3.87 17.24
CA ARG A 147 13.68 -3.23 17.04
C ARG A 147 14.18 -3.59 15.64
N ALA A 148 13.86 -2.73 14.68
CA ALA A 148 14.55 -2.66 13.41
C ALA A 148 15.70 -1.64 13.48
#